data_6137c5734b452c19174f93202e642baa
#
_entry.id   6137c5734b452c19174f93202e642baa
#
_cell.length_a   1.000
_cell.length_b   1.000
_cell.length_c   1.000
_cell.angle_alpha   90.00
_cell.angle_beta   90.00
_cell.angle_gamma   90.00
#
_symmetry.space_group_name_H-M   'P 1'
#
loop_
_entity.id
_entity.type
_entity.pdbx_description
1 polymer ?
#
loop_
_entity_poly.entity_id
_entity_poly.type
_entity_poly.pdbx_seq_one_letter_code
_entity_poly.pdbx_strand_id
1 'polypeptide(L)'
;MKSIHESDVNTSVCHPFSNIPAELRALPQWVCWHYEDRNGKPTKPPIQAKSNGKLLNAKSNDPATWADFETAVAAAVRLNLEGVGLNVWIDDNLTGLDLDHVFDPATGELDPLAREVLARFAGTYAEISPSGTGLRVWCYGKPGRTGKIGGKVKWLEVYSHPSHRYLTVTGNQWPGSADHVTEQQAALDWLHSRFMSKSKDDSTGQEEGVSQGKGKPRSPSVETSLDLDDTALLDKARNAKNGAVFEALWRGDLSGHGNDPSSADLALLNALAFWTGSDAARMDRLFRQSGLMRDKWDVVHDPVTGRTYGGMSIDKAIAGCREGYSGKKSGPTVSFNPSPGSPWSAVDDEPGTGLNPYRGTDDANADLLLGIHGA
;
A
#
# COMPACT_ATOMS: atom_id res chain seq x y z
N MET A 1 57.36 -41.02 2.66
CA MET A 1 55.96 -40.67 2.96
C MET A 1 55.96 -39.25 3.43
N LYS A 2 55.56 -38.30 2.55
CA LYS A 2 55.37 -36.89 2.88
C LYS A 2 53.86 -36.64 2.93
N SER A 3 53.40 -36.26 4.11
CA SER A 3 52.04 -35.83 4.37
C SER A 3 51.75 -34.56 3.57
N ILE A 4 50.72 -34.59 2.75
CA ILE A 4 50.19 -33.44 2.05
C ILE A 4 49.22 -32.80 3.02
N HIS A 5 49.53 -31.56 3.47
CA HIS A 5 48.59 -30.69 4.17
C HIS A 5 47.51 -30.26 3.18
N GLU A 6 46.30 -30.66 3.45
CA GLU A 6 45.10 -30.03 2.88
C GLU A 6 45.07 -28.59 3.43
N SER A 7 45.47 -27.66 2.58
CA SER A 7 45.20 -26.23 2.80
C SER A 7 43.74 -25.94 2.54
N ASP A 8 43.06 -25.53 3.60
CA ASP A 8 41.71 -24.98 3.60
C ASP A 8 41.59 -23.92 2.51
N VAL A 9 40.98 -24.30 1.40
CA VAL A 9 40.47 -23.35 0.40
C VAL A 9 39.16 -22.79 0.95
N ASN A 10 39.28 -21.80 1.84
CA ASN A 10 38.15 -20.97 2.21
C ASN A 10 37.77 -20.09 1.02
N THR A 11 37.12 -20.68 0.02
CA THR A 11 36.41 -19.94 -1.00
C THR A 11 35.17 -19.33 -0.32
N SER A 12 35.35 -18.13 0.20
CA SER A 12 34.25 -17.25 0.54
C SER A 12 33.44 -17.03 -0.75
N VAL A 13 32.44 -17.87 -0.98
CA VAL A 13 31.43 -17.62 -2.00
C VAL A 13 30.72 -16.35 -1.53
N CYS A 14 31.05 -15.21 -2.16
CA CYS A 14 30.34 -13.96 -1.94
C CYS A 14 28.87 -14.22 -2.31
N HIS A 15 28.06 -14.48 -1.31
CA HIS A 15 26.62 -14.66 -1.49
C HIS A 15 26.06 -13.34 -2.03
N PRO A 16 25.22 -13.31 -3.07
CA PRO A 16 24.72 -12.08 -3.67
C PRO A 16 24.01 -11.16 -2.67
N PHE A 17 23.63 -11.69 -1.51
CA PHE A 17 22.96 -10.96 -0.44
C PHE A 17 23.89 -10.40 0.67
N SER A 18 25.23 -10.52 0.53
CA SER A 18 26.19 -10.04 1.53
C SER A 18 26.16 -8.52 1.74
N ASN A 19 25.77 -7.76 0.70
CA ASN A 19 25.70 -6.30 0.72
C ASN A 19 24.38 -5.76 1.27
N ILE A 20 23.44 -6.61 1.67
CA ILE A 20 22.22 -6.15 2.33
C ILE A 20 22.58 -5.62 3.73
N PRO A 21 22.15 -4.40 4.09
CA PRO A 21 22.43 -3.80 5.39
C PRO A 21 22.10 -4.71 6.58
N ALA A 22 22.93 -4.67 7.60
CA ALA A 22 22.75 -5.48 8.81
C ALA A 22 21.39 -5.20 9.49
N GLU A 23 20.94 -3.95 9.46
CA GLU A 23 19.67 -3.51 10.02
C GLU A 23 18.48 -4.20 9.33
N LEU A 24 18.52 -4.33 8.01
CA LEU A 24 17.47 -5.06 7.28
C LEU A 24 17.55 -6.56 7.54
N ARG A 25 18.76 -7.14 7.57
CA ARG A 25 18.94 -8.57 7.86
C ARG A 25 18.47 -8.97 9.27
N ALA A 26 18.53 -8.06 10.23
CA ALA A 26 18.06 -8.28 11.59
C ALA A 26 16.53 -8.37 11.72
N LEU A 27 15.76 -7.95 10.71
CA LEU A 27 14.31 -7.94 10.77
C LEU A 27 13.72 -9.34 10.54
N PRO A 28 12.68 -9.75 11.28
CA PRO A 28 12.06 -11.08 11.15
C PRO A 28 10.91 -11.09 10.13
N GLN A 29 11.00 -10.33 9.05
CA GLN A 29 9.89 -10.09 8.09
C GLN A 29 10.25 -10.46 6.65
N TRP A 30 11.11 -11.49 6.50
CA TRP A 30 11.59 -11.94 5.20
C TRP A 30 10.70 -13.00 4.58
N VAL A 31 10.61 -12.98 3.25
CA VAL A 31 9.97 -13.97 2.39
C VAL A 31 10.89 -14.29 1.23
N CYS A 32 10.65 -15.43 0.55
CA CYS A 32 11.24 -15.70 -0.75
C CYS A 32 10.30 -15.19 -1.86
N TRP A 33 10.79 -15.18 -3.10
CA TRP A 33 9.96 -14.90 -4.26
C TRP A 33 10.51 -15.62 -5.50
N HIS A 34 9.62 -15.80 -6.49
CA HIS A 34 9.99 -16.32 -7.82
C HIS A 34 9.20 -15.59 -8.91
N TYR A 35 9.63 -15.73 -10.16
CA TYR A 35 8.82 -15.26 -11.28
C TYR A 35 7.70 -16.26 -11.58
N GLU A 36 6.49 -15.74 -11.70
CA GLU A 36 5.30 -16.48 -12.10
C GLU A 36 4.59 -15.70 -13.21
N ASP A 37 4.30 -16.36 -14.33
CA ASP A 37 3.46 -15.75 -15.36
C ASP A 37 1.99 -15.85 -14.95
N ARG A 38 1.33 -14.69 -14.86
CA ARG A 38 -0.11 -14.60 -14.65
C ARG A 38 -0.76 -13.86 -15.81
N ASN A 39 -1.40 -14.60 -16.68
CA ASN A 39 -2.08 -14.04 -17.89
C ASN A 39 -1.13 -13.24 -18.80
N GLY A 40 0.04 -13.76 -19.09
CA GLY A 40 1.05 -13.11 -19.94
C GLY A 40 1.79 -11.95 -19.27
N LYS A 41 1.68 -11.81 -17.94
CA LYS A 41 2.41 -10.80 -17.16
C LYS A 41 3.29 -11.47 -16.10
N PRO A 42 4.59 -11.22 -16.10
CA PRO A 42 5.47 -11.72 -15.07
C PRO A 42 5.12 -11.04 -13.73
N THR A 43 4.87 -11.86 -12.74
CA THR A 43 4.60 -11.43 -11.35
C THR A 43 5.64 -12.02 -10.43
N LYS A 44 5.76 -11.49 -9.22
CA LYS A 44 6.70 -11.93 -8.20
C LYS A 44 5.92 -12.24 -6.91
N PRO A 45 5.19 -13.37 -6.82
CA PRO A 45 4.47 -13.72 -5.60
C PRO A 45 5.44 -13.98 -4.45
N PRO A 46 5.12 -13.51 -3.23
CA PRO A 46 5.91 -13.84 -2.05
C PRO A 46 5.67 -15.29 -1.64
N ILE A 47 6.75 -16.01 -1.30
CA ILE A 47 6.75 -17.43 -0.92
C ILE A 47 7.25 -17.60 0.51
N GLN A 48 6.60 -18.47 1.28
CA GLN A 48 6.99 -18.80 2.65
C GLN A 48 8.32 -19.56 2.68
N ALA A 49 9.30 -19.02 3.38
CA ALA A 49 10.61 -19.66 3.56
C ALA A 49 10.54 -20.94 4.42
N LYS A 50 9.61 -21.00 5.36
CA LYS A 50 9.44 -22.12 6.31
C LYS A 50 8.66 -23.31 5.73
N SER A 51 8.31 -23.30 4.47
CA SER A 51 7.58 -24.41 3.85
C SER A 51 8.47 -25.65 3.63
N ASN A 52 7.91 -26.83 3.90
CA ASN A 52 8.60 -28.12 3.75
C ASN A 52 8.60 -28.58 2.26
N GLY A 53 9.26 -27.81 1.39
CA GLY A 53 9.42 -28.13 -0.02
C GLY A 53 8.23 -27.82 -0.92
N LYS A 54 7.14 -27.33 -0.40
CA LYS A 54 5.99 -26.82 -1.18
C LYS A 54 6.10 -25.30 -1.34
N LEU A 55 5.83 -24.78 -2.53
CA LEU A 55 5.73 -23.34 -2.74
C LEU A 55 4.38 -22.85 -2.20
N LEU A 56 4.39 -22.32 -0.99
CA LEU A 56 3.22 -21.73 -0.36
C LEU A 56 3.36 -20.21 -0.41
N ASN A 57 2.31 -19.52 -0.86
CA ASN A 57 2.30 -18.07 -0.87
C ASN A 57 2.41 -17.51 0.57
N ALA A 58 3.27 -16.54 0.74
CA ALA A 58 3.30 -15.73 1.95
C ALA A 58 2.28 -14.59 1.85
N LYS A 59 1.82 -14.11 3.01
CA LYS A 59 0.92 -12.94 3.08
C LYS A 59 1.72 -11.76 3.62
N SER A 60 1.65 -10.62 2.95
CA SER A 60 2.39 -9.42 3.36
C SER A 60 1.84 -8.72 4.62
N ASN A 61 0.77 -9.23 5.19
CA ASN A 61 0.16 -8.77 6.45
C ASN A 61 0.00 -9.87 7.49
N ASP A 62 0.70 -11.01 7.32
CA ASP A 62 0.62 -12.14 8.24
C ASP A 62 2.03 -12.60 8.63
N PRO A 63 2.55 -12.14 9.79
CA PRO A 63 3.87 -12.48 10.29
C PRO A 63 4.15 -13.98 10.45
N ALA A 64 3.11 -14.82 10.62
CA ALA A 64 3.27 -16.26 10.70
C ALA A 64 3.82 -16.88 9.41
N THR A 65 3.67 -16.18 8.27
CA THR A 65 4.15 -16.61 6.95
C THR A 65 5.55 -16.11 6.61
N TRP A 66 6.19 -15.34 7.50
CA TRP A 66 7.52 -14.76 7.30
C TRP A 66 8.61 -15.55 8.06
N ALA A 67 9.85 -15.18 7.80
CA ALA A 67 11.02 -15.78 8.42
C ALA A 67 12.08 -14.72 8.78
N ASP A 68 13.11 -15.12 9.49
CA ASP A 68 14.35 -14.40 9.56
C ASP A 68 15.11 -14.47 8.22
N PHE A 69 16.10 -13.61 8.07
CA PHE A 69 16.89 -13.47 6.84
C PHE A 69 17.59 -14.77 6.42
N GLU A 70 18.28 -15.42 7.35
CA GLU A 70 19.07 -16.61 7.07
C GLU A 70 18.16 -17.77 6.60
N THR A 71 17.00 -17.94 7.25
CA THR A 71 15.99 -18.91 6.85
C THR A 71 15.46 -18.62 5.45
N ALA A 72 15.22 -17.34 5.12
CA ALA A 72 14.72 -16.94 3.80
C ALA A 72 15.77 -17.19 2.71
N VAL A 73 17.03 -16.82 2.94
CA VAL A 73 18.13 -17.05 2.00
C VAL A 73 18.36 -18.55 1.79
N ALA A 74 18.43 -19.33 2.87
CA ALA A 74 18.59 -20.78 2.76
C ALA A 74 17.42 -21.44 1.98
N ALA A 75 16.19 -20.96 2.18
CA ALA A 75 15.03 -21.45 1.45
C ALA A 75 15.07 -21.06 -0.03
N ALA A 76 15.46 -19.82 -0.35
CA ALA A 76 15.60 -19.38 -1.75
C ALA A 76 16.59 -20.27 -2.51
N VAL A 77 17.73 -20.57 -1.92
CA VAL A 77 18.73 -21.49 -2.52
C VAL A 77 18.18 -22.91 -2.64
N ARG A 78 17.63 -23.46 -1.56
CA ARG A 78 17.12 -24.84 -1.53
C ARG A 78 15.99 -25.09 -2.53
N LEU A 79 15.11 -24.10 -2.70
CA LEU A 79 13.92 -24.20 -3.57
C LEU A 79 14.17 -23.64 -4.97
N ASN A 80 15.41 -23.20 -5.26
CA ASN A 80 15.80 -22.58 -6.54
C ASN A 80 14.87 -21.41 -6.92
N LEU A 81 14.69 -20.48 -5.98
CA LEU A 81 13.88 -19.26 -6.16
C LEU A 81 14.79 -18.09 -6.53
N GLU A 82 14.22 -17.06 -7.16
CA GLU A 82 14.98 -15.91 -7.66
C GLU A 82 15.51 -14.99 -6.57
N GLY A 83 14.96 -15.04 -5.37
CA GLY A 83 15.53 -14.23 -4.30
C GLY A 83 14.64 -14.09 -3.06
N VAL A 84 14.99 -13.08 -2.28
CA VAL A 84 14.34 -12.73 -1.02
C VAL A 84 13.68 -11.36 -1.10
N GLY A 85 12.76 -11.10 -0.20
CA GLY A 85 12.08 -9.81 -0.09
C GLY A 85 11.64 -9.53 1.33
N LEU A 86 11.42 -8.26 1.63
CA LEU A 86 11.11 -7.76 2.95
C LEU A 86 9.70 -7.15 2.99
N ASN A 87 8.90 -7.54 3.97
CA ASN A 87 7.58 -6.95 4.20
C ASN A 87 7.71 -5.60 4.92
N VAL A 88 6.81 -4.67 4.61
CA VAL A 88 6.76 -3.33 5.23
C VAL A 88 5.46 -3.12 6.02
N TRP A 89 4.97 -4.20 6.64
CA TRP A 89 3.73 -4.20 7.41
C TRP A 89 3.91 -3.79 8.87
N ILE A 90 5.06 -4.11 9.48
CA ILE A 90 5.32 -3.82 10.88
C ILE A 90 5.53 -2.32 11.10
N ASP A 91 5.04 -1.78 12.22
CA ASP A 91 5.27 -0.37 12.61
C ASP A 91 6.65 -0.21 13.27
N ASP A 92 7.68 -0.43 12.47
CA ASP A 92 9.09 -0.34 12.82
C ASP A 92 9.79 0.90 12.24
N ASN A 93 9.00 1.84 11.74
CA ASN A 93 9.46 3.07 11.09
C ASN A 93 10.20 2.85 9.75
N LEU A 94 10.24 1.61 9.24
CA LEU A 94 10.87 1.30 7.97
C LEU A 94 10.01 1.76 6.79
N THR A 95 10.65 2.43 5.84
CA THR A 95 10.04 2.86 4.57
C THR A 95 10.89 2.36 3.41
N GLY A 96 10.21 1.76 2.43
CA GLY A 96 10.79 1.38 1.15
C GLY A 96 10.21 2.23 0.02
N LEU A 97 11.10 2.78 -0.82
CA LEU A 97 10.73 3.43 -2.07
C LEU A 97 11.02 2.47 -3.22
N ASP A 98 10.08 2.32 -4.15
CA ASP A 98 10.23 1.53 -5.37
C ASP A 98 10.16 2.49 -6.58
N LEU A 99 11.24 2.56 -7.33
CA LEU A 99 11.41 3.42 -8.50
C LEU A 99 11.47 2.52 -9.75
N ASP A 100 10.33 2.31 -10.40
CA ASP A 100 10.20 1.40 -11.53
C ASP A 100 10.70 2.01 -12.84
N HIS A 101 11.54 1.27 -13.60
CA HIS A 101 11.98 1.66 -14.96
C HIS A 101 12.59 3.07 -15.08
N VAL A 102 13.44 3.44 -14.13
CA VAL A 102 14.09 4.76 -14.08
C VAL A 102 15.53 4.74 -14.54
N PHE A 103 16.12 3.56 -14.74
CA PHE A 103 17.53 3.34 -15.06
C PHE A 103 17.67 2.49 -16.31
N ASP A 104 18.51 2.90 -17.25
CA ASP A 104 18.93 2.10 -18.40
C ASP A 104 20.33 1.54 -18.13
N PRO A 105 20.46 0.21 -17.90
CA PRO A 105 21.76 -0.41 -17.62
C PRO A 105 22.70 -0.44 -18.84
N ALA A 106 22.19 -0.27 -20.06
CA ALA A 106 23.02 -0.27 -21.26
C ALA A 106 23.72 1.07 -21.50
N THR A 107 23.05 2.18 -21.17
CA THR A 107 23.60 3.54 -21.36
C THR A 107 24.09 4.16 -20.05
N GLY A 108 23.66 3.63 -18.91
CA GLY A 108 23.88 4.23 -17.59
C GLY A 108 23.00 5.45 -17.33
N GLU A 109 22.01 5.70 -18.20
CA GLU A 109 21.10 6.84 -18.03
C GLU A 109 20.12 6.59 -16.89
N LEU A 110 19.89 7.64 -16.10
CA LEU A 110 18.94 7.68 -15.00
C LEU A 110 17.94 8.81 -15.25
N ASP A 111 16.65 8.53 -15.06
CA ASP A 111 15.59 9.53 -15.13
C ASP A 111 15.96 10.76 -14.29
N PRO A 112 15.83 12.01 -14.82
CA PRO A 112 16.24 13.22 -14.12
C PRO A 112 15.52 13.42 -12.77
N LEU A 113 14.24 13.08 -12.66
CA LEU A 113 13.51 13.21 -11.39
C LEU A 113 13.88 12.08 -10.42
N ALA A 114 14.19 10.87 -10.92
CA ALA A 114 14.72 9.79 -10.10
C ALA A 114 16.11 10.16 -9.54
N ARG A 115 16.94 10.84 -10.33
CA ARG A 115 18.22 11.39 -9.87
C ARG A 115 18.02 12.42 -8.74
N GLU A 116 17.01 13.30 -8.87
CA GLU A 116 16.65 14.26 -7.81
C GLU A 116 16.25 13.55 -6.52
N VAL A 117 15.42 12.48 -6.63
CA VAL A 117 15.02 11.66 -5.49
C VAL A 117 16.24 10.99 -4.84
N LEU A 118 17.07 10.28 -5.60
CA LEU A 118 18.25 9.61 -5.06
C LEU A 118 19.22 10.57 -4.36
N ALA A 119 19.41 11.79 -4.91
CA ALA A 119 20.24 12.79 -4.28
C ALA A 119 19.72 13.23 -2.90
N ARG A 120 18.41 13.26 -2.71
CA ARG A 120 17.80 13.55 -1.41
C ARG A 120 17.95 12.42 -0.39
N PHE A 121 18.03 11.17 -0.87
CA PHE A 121 18.21 9.97 -0.07
C PHE A 121 19.64 9.43 -0.09
N ALA A 122 20.64 10.24 -0.46
CA ALA A 122 22.02 9.78 -0.65
C ALA A 122 22.68 9.21 0.62
N GLY A 123 22.19 9.58 1.81
CA GLY A 123 22.72 9.10 3.10
C GLY A 123 22.18 7.75 3.56
N THR A 124 21.38 7.05 2.76
CA THR A 124 20.81 5.74 3.12
C THR A 124 21.04 4.71 2.01
N TYR A 125 20.74 3.46 2.32
CA TYR A 125 20.92 2.33 1.38
C TYR A 125 19.95 2.40 0.22
N ALA A 126 20.50 2.25 -0.99
CA ALA A 126 19.75 2.04 -2.21
C ALA A 126 20.33 0.88 -3.02
N GLU A 127 19.50 0.21 -3.81
CA GLU A 127 19.89 -0.95 -4.61
C GLU A 127 19.18 -0.97 -5.97
N ILE A 128 19.77 -1.69 -6.91
CA ILE A 128 19.16 -1.97 -8.21
C ILE A 128 18.13 -3.09 -8.04
N SER A 129 16.93 -2.90 -8.58
CA SER A 129 15.84 -3.88 -8.52
C SER A 129 16.15 -5.14 -9.36
N PRO A 130 15.42 -6.26 -9.18
CA PRO A 130 15.67 -7.50 -9.93
C PRO A 130 15.53 -7.37 -11.46
N SER A 131 14.79 -6.36 -11.95
CA SER A 131 14.68 -6.10 -13.39
C SER A 131 15.93 -5.47 -14.00
N GLY A 132 16.82 -4.94 -13.17
CA GLY A 132 17.99 -4.17 -13.60
C GLY A 132 17.68 -2.74 -14.05
N THR A 133 16.40 -2.37 -14.18
CA THR A 133 15.96 -1.06 -14.70
C THR A 133 15.29 -0.16 -13.65
N GLY A 134 15.02 -0.70 -12.48
CA GLY A 134 14.44 0.05 -11.35
C GLY A 134 15.41 0.13 -10.18
N LEU A 135 15.07 0.96 -9.21
CA LEU A 135 15.86 1.18 -8.00
C LEU A 135 14.96 1.05 -6.77
N ARG A 136 15.55 0.67 -5.63
CA ARG A 136 14.91 0.70 -4.32
C ARG A 136 15.73 1.50 -3.35
N VAL A 137 15.05 2.26 -2.50
CA VAL A 137 15.67 3.01 -1.41
C VAL A 137 15.02 2.56 -0.11
N TRP A 138 15.85 2.27 0.88
CA TRP A 138 15.41 1.88 2.21
C TRP A 138 15.82 2.93 3.23
N CYS A 139 14.88 3.39 4.04
CA CYS A 139 15.15 4.39 5.06
C CYS A 139 14.22 4.22 6.26
N TYR A 140 14.59 4.84 7.38
CA TYR A 140 13.67 5.05 8.48
C TYR A 140 12.98 6.40 8.35
N GLY A 141 11.71 6.45 8.76
CA GLY A 141 10.83 7.61 8.72
C GLY A 141 9.42 7.25 8.28
N LYS A 142 8.47 8.13 8.52
CA LYS A 142 7.06 7.95 8.16
C LYS A 142 6.69 8.86 6.99
N PRO A 143 6.38 8.31 5.81
CA PRO A 143 5.94 9.12 4.67
C PRO A 143 4.55 9.72 4.96
N GLY A 144 4.31 10.93 4.49
CA GLY A 144 2.98 11.55 4.60
C GLY A 144 1.89 10.83 3.81
N ARG A 145 2.27 9.92 2.89
CA ARG A 145 1.39 9.06 2.10
C ARG A 145 2.13 7.83 1.60
N THR A 146 1.45 6.70 1.56
CA THR A 146 1.93 5.45 0.97
C THR A 146 1.22 5.10 -0.34
N GLY A 147 1.81 4.20 -1.12
CA GLY A 147 1.29 3.69 -2.38
C GLY A 147 1.90 4.36 -3.61
N LYS A 148 1.25 4.14 -4.75
CA LYS A 148 1.70 4.67 -6.05
C LYS A 148 1.51 6.17 -6.13
N ILE A 149 2.57 6.87 -6.57
CA ILE A 149 2.53 8.31 -6.77
C ILE A 149 2.12 8.57 -8.22
N GLY A 150 1.22 9.51 -8.42
CA GLY A 150 0.73 9.87 -9.76
C GLY A 150 1.53 10.97 -10.45
N GLY A 151 0.97 11.55 -11.49
CA GLY A 151 1.53 12.72 -12.17
C GLY A 151 2.83 12.43 -12.94
N LYS A 152 3.84 13.26 -12.73
CA LYS A 152 5.13 13.18 -13.43
C LYS A 152 6.03 12.03 -12.99
N VAL A 153 5.74 11.43 -11.82
CA VAL A 153 6.54 10.35 -11.21
C VAL A 153 5.71 9.07 -11.03
N LYS A 154 5.00 8.65 -12.08
CA LYS A 154 4.17 7.42 -12.07
C LYS A 154 4.96 6.14 -11.74
N TRP A 155 6.27 6.20 -11.90
CA TRP A 155 7.22 5.15 -11.60
C TRP A 155 7.59 5.07 -10.11
N LEU A 156 7.18 6.04 -9.27
CA LEU A 156 7.50 6.08 -7.84
C LEU A 156 6.36 5.49 -7.02
N GLU A 157 6.72 4.52 -6.18
CA GLU A 157 5.86 3.94 -5.17
C GLU A 157 6.55 4.05 -3.80
N VAL A 158 5.79 4.34 -2.74
CA VAL A 158 6.31 4.51 -1.37
C VAL A 158 5.53 3.61 -0.43
N TYR A 159 6.21 2.80 0.36
CA TYR A 159 5.61 1.81 1.23
C TYR A 159 6.22 1.83 2.62
N SER A 160 5.37 1.89 3.63
CA SER A 160 5.68 1.72 5.05
C SER A 160 4.45 1.15 5.76
N HIS A 161 4.52 0.89 7.04
CA HIS A 161 3.33 0.51 7.82
C HIS A 161 2.15 1.50 7.60
N PRO A 162 0.91 1.03 7.39
CA PRO A 162 0.40 -0.35 7.33
C PRO A 162 0.26 -0.88 5.88
N SER A 163 1.22 -0.71 5.02
CA SER A 163 1.14 -1.20 3.64
C SER A 163 1.15 -2.72 3.58
N HIS A 164 0.15 -3.29 2.89
CA HIS A 164 0.10 -4.72 2.58
C HIS A 164 1.03 -5.01 1.39
N ARG A 165 2.33 -4.76 1.57
CA ARG A 165 3.33 -4.93 0.52
C ARG A 165 4.59 -5.60 1.06
N TYR A 166 5.24 -6.34 0.19
CA TYR A 166 6.64 -6.69 0.33
C TYR A 166 7.41 -6.10 -0.86
N LEU A 167 8.66 -5.80 -0.66
CA LEU A 167 9.58 -5.40 -1.71
C LEU A 167 10.69 -6.45 -1.83
N THR A 168 11.05 -6.82 -3.06
CA THR A 168 12.19 -7.71 -3.29
C THR A 168 13.48 -7.00 -2.88
N VAL A 169 14.45 -7.72 -2.32
CA VAL A 169 15.75 -7.17 -1.91
C VAL A 169 16.83 -7.94 -2.64
N THR A 170 17.74 -7.23 -3.28
CA THR A 170 18.74 -7.84 -4.17
C THR A 170 20.15 -7.87 -3.60
N GLY A 171 20.51 -6.92 -2.72
CA GLY A 171 21.89 -6.69 -2.32
C GLY A 171 22.77 -6.07 -3.42
N ASN A 172 22.20 -5.75 -4.59
CA ASN A 172 22.91 -5.07 -5.67
C ASN A 172 22.92 -3.56 -5.40
N GLN A 173 23.79 -3.14 -4.49
CA GLN A 173 23.87 -1.78 -4.00
C GLN A 173 24.05 -0.77 -5.14
N TRP A 174 23.27 0.31 -5.10
CA TRP A 174 23.42 1.44 -6.02
C TRP A 174 24.75 2.18 -5.76
N PRO A 175 25.58 2.41 -6.80
CA PRO A 175 26.85 3.10 -6.64
C PRO A 175 26.70 4.48 -5.98
N GLY A 176 27.41 4.69 -4.87
CA GLY A 176 27.39 5.95 -4.13
C GLY A 176 26.27 6.07 -3.07
N SER A 177 25.40 5.05 -2.90
CA SER A 177 24.51 4.97 -1.75
C SER A 177 25.27 4.49 -0.50
N ALA A 178 24.71 4.75 0.69
CA ALA A 178 25.26 4.22 1.93
C ALA A 178 25.07 2.69 2.00
N ASP A 179 25.91 2.02 2.78
CA ASP A 179 25.85 0.57 3.04
C ASP A 179 24.96 0.22 4.24
N HIS A 180 24.25 1.20 4.79
CA HIS A 180 23.39 1.10 5.96
C HIS A 180 22.10 1.91 5.77
N VAL A 181 21.07 1.60 6.57
CA VAL A 181 19.77 2.30 6.56
C VAL A 181 19.77 3.40 7.61
N THR A 182 19.37 4.61 7.22
CA THR A 182 19.38 5.79 8.09
C THR A 182 18.00 6.45 8.17
N GLU A 183 17.84 7.30 9.18
CA GLU A 183 16.68 8.19 9.33
C GLU A 183 16.66 9.24 8.22
N GLN A 184 15.55 9.32 7.47
CA GLN A 184 15.39 10.21 6.32
C GLN A 184 14.06 10.97 6.33
N GLN A 185 13.55 11.34 7.51
CA GLN A 185 12.26 12.02 7.63
C GLN A 185 12.20 13.30 6.78
N ALA A 186 13.26 14.11 6.81
CA ALA A 186 13.31 15.34 6.02
C ALA A 186 13.23 15.10 4.50
N ALA A 187 13.83 14.00 4.01
CA ALA A 187 13.74 13.60 2.60
C ALA A 187 12.34 13.09 2.26
N LEU A 188 11.69 12.35 3.17
CA LEU A 188 10.30 11.90 3.01
C LEU A 188 9.32 13.07 3.00
N ASP A 189 9.50 14.07 3.86
CA ASP A 189 8.68 15.29 3.89
C ASP A 189 8.86 16.11 2.61
N TRP A 190 10.09 16.23 2.11
CA TRP A 190 10.36 16.83 0.82
C TRP A 190 9.68 16.07 -0.31
N LEU A 191 9.79 14.74 -0.34
CA LEU A 191 9.15 13.89 -1.35
C LEU A 191 7.63 14.10 -1.35
N HIS A 192 7.02 14.14 -0.17
CA HIS A 192 5.59 14.42 -0.01
C HIS A 192 5.23 15.81 -0.57
N SER A 193 5.98 16.84 -0.19
CA SER A 193 5.72 18.21 -0.63
C SER A 193 5.92 18.37 -2.14
N ARG A 194 6.93 17.69 -2.71
CA ARG A 194 7.34 17.84 -4.11
C ARG A 194 6.42 17.09 -5.08
N PHE A 195 5.94 15.90 -4.72
CA PHE A 195 5.23 15.00 -5.64
C PHE A 195 3.86 14.53 -5.17
N MET A 196 3.52 14.66 -3.89
CA MET A 196 2.29 14.13 -3.32
C MET A 196 1.30 15.20 -2.90
N SER A 197 1.75 16.42 -2.57
CA SER A 197 0.88 17.56 -2.32
C SER A 197 0.37 18.12 -3.64
N LYS A 198 -0.91 18.46 -3.73
CA LYS A 198 -1.45 19.16 -4.91
C LYS A 198 -0.76 20.52 -5.03
N SER A 199 0.07 20.71 -6.05
CA SER A 199 0.54 22.05 -6.43
C SER A 199 -0.65 22.88 -6.93
N LYS A 200 -0.83 24.04 -6.32
CA LYS A 200 -1.67 25.13 -6.83
C LYS A 200 -0.94 25.90 -7.92
N ASP A 201 -0.44 25.26 -8.95
CA ASP A 201 0.14 25.99 -10.07
C ASP A 201 0.00 25.19 -11.36
N ASP A 202 -1.12 25.49 -12.03
CA ASP A 202 -1.19 25.52 -13.48
C ASP A 202 -2.19 26.64 -13.86
N SER A 203 -1.79 27.89 -13.60
CA SER A 203 -2.34 29.05 -14.28
C SER A 203 -1.34 30.20 -14.24
N THR A 204 -0.65 30.37 -15.39
CA THR A 204 -0.16 31.61 -15.98
C THR A 204 0.25 32.75 -15.06
N GLY A 205 1.47 33.18 -15.30
CA GLY A 205 2.13 34.33 -14.69
C GLY A 205 1.37 35.66 -14.81
N GLN A 206 1.60 36.46 -13.84
CA GLN A 206 1.93 37.89 -13.98
C GLN A 206 2.36 38.46 -12.62
N GLU A 207 3.17 39.47 -12.73
CA GLU A 207 4.10 40.13 -11.82
C GLU A 207 3.48 40.79 -10.57
N GLU A 208 4.32 40.87 -9.58
CA GLU A 208 4.56 41.83 -8.49
C GLU A 208 3.48 42.87 -8.12
N GLY A 209 3.18 42.91 -6.84
CA GLY A 209 2.53 44.04 -6.20
C GLY A 209 2.56 43.95 -4.68
N VAL A 210 3.59 44.52 -4.07
CA VAL A 210 3.68 44.76 -2.62
C VAL A 210 2.56 45.71 -2.16
N SER A 211 1.74 45.31 -1.23
CA SER A 211 1.01 46.31 -0.38
C SER A 211 0.71 45.74 1.01
N GLN A 212 1.19 46.48 1.99
CA GLN A 212 0.89 46.35 3.40
C GLN A 212 -0.57 46.77 3.70
N GLY A 213 -1.18 46.13 4.70
CA GLY A 213 -2.09 46.91 5.49
C GLY A 213 -3.38 46.30 6.00
N LYS A 214 -3.42 46.11 7.29
CA LYS A 214 -4.56 46.30 8.23
C LYS A 214 -5.64 45.23 8.29
N GLY A 215 -5.74 44.65 9.49
CA GLY A 215 -6.80 43.79 9.95
C GLY A 215 -8.17 44.43 9.94
N LYS A 216 -9.17 43.56 9.71
CA LYS A 216 -10.55 43.76 10.04
C LYS A 216 -11.27 42.45 10.34
N PRO A 217 -12.39 42.44 11.06
CA PRO A 217 -12.79 41.38 11.96
C PRO A 217 -13.47 40.19 11.29
N ARG A 218 -13.43 39.06 11.98
CA ARG A 218 -14.07 37.78 11.69
C ARG A 218 -15.54 37.97 11.28
N SER A 219 -15.87 37.46 10.09
CA SER A 219 -17.21 37.13 9.65
C SER A 219 -17.49 35.64 9.74
N PRO A 220 -18.73 35.17 9.73
CA PRO A 220 -19.21 33.99 10.44
C PRO A 220 -18.60 32.69 9.94
N SER A 221 -18.40 31.75 10.88
CA SER A 221 -17.88 30.40 10.73
C SER A 221 -18.59 29.65 9.60
N VAL A 222 -17.81 29.15 8.64
CA VAL A 222 -18.26 28.15 7.69
C VAL A 222 -18.44 26.83 8.46
N GLU A 223 -19.67 26.31 8.50
CA GLU A 223 -19.95 24.99 9.06
C GLU A 223 -19.07 23.94 8.40
N THR A 224 -18.25 23.26 9.18
CA THR A 224 -17.42 22.13 8.76
C THR A 224 -18.14 20.81 9.05
N SER A 225 -17.59 19.68 8.60
CA SER A 225 -18.11 18.35 8.93
C SER A 225 -18.20 18.08 10.43
N LEU A 226 -17.43 18.83 11.25
CA LEU A 226 -17.42 18.74 12.71
C LEU A 226 -18.63 19.42 13.36
N ASP A 227 -19.29 20.35 12.67
CA ASP A 227 -20.39 21.17 13.21
C ASP A 227 -21.78 20.54 12.92
N LEU A 228 -21.87 19.51 12.07
CA LEU A 228 -23.11 18.82 11.73
C LEU A 228 -23.35 17.63 12.67
N ASP A 229 -24.58 17.49 13.15
CA ASP A 229 -25.00 16.23 13.78
C ASP A 229 -25.08 15.08 12.74
N ASP A 230 -25.20 13.84 13.23
CA ASP A 230 -25.20 12.64 12.36
C ASP A 230 -26.39 12.64 11.38
N THR A 231 -27.56 13.13 11.82
CA THR A 231 -28.77 13.15 10.99
C THR A 231 -28.63 14.16 9.85
N ALA A 232 -28.21 15.39 10.15
CA ALA A 232 -27.97 16.41 9.14
C ALA A 232 -26.87 16.02 8.16
N LEU A 233 -25.83 15.31 8.62
CA LEU A 233 -24.76 14.78 7.76
C LEU A 233 -25.28 13.72 6.80
N LEU A 234 -26.05 12.74 7.27
CA LEU A 234 -26.64 11.68 6.46
C LEU A 234 -27.63 12.26 5.44
N ASP A 235 -28.42 13.26 5.81
CA ASP A 235 -29.35 13.93 4.91
C ASP A 235 -28.61 14.68 3.80
N LYS A 236 -27.49 15.32 4.12
CA LYS A 236 -26.63 15.93 3.09
C LYS A 236 -26.02 14.89 2.16
N ALA A 237 -25.58 13.75 2.69
CA ALA A 237 -25.05 12.64 1.88
C ALA A 237 -26.10 12.08 0.91
N ARG A 238 -27.34 11.89 1.38
CA ARG A 238 -28.47 11.42 0.58
C ARG A 238 -28.87 12.41 -0.53
N ASN A 239 -28.75 13.70 -0.27
CA ASN A 239 -29.10 14.76 -1.20
C ASN A 239 -27.94 15.21 -2.11
N ALA A 240 -26.77 14.60 -2.00
CA ALA A 240 -25.62 14.84 -2.87
C ALA A 240 -25.84 14.25 -4.26
N LYS A 241 -24.99 14.63 -5.24
CA LYS A 241 -25.03 14.10 -6.61
C LYS A 241 -25.05 12.57 -6.66
N ASN A 242 -24.33 11.90 -5.77
CA ASN A 242 -24.25 10.45 -5.65
C ASN A 242 -25.14 9.90 -4.51
N GLY A 243 -26.14 10.68 -4.08
CA GLY A 243 -26.97 10.34 -2.94
C GLY A 243 -27.77 9.04 -3.12
N ALA A 244 -28.19 8.72 -4.36
CA ALA A 244 -28.86 7.46 -4.64
C ALA A 244 -27.98 6.23 -4.39
N VAL A 245 -26.70 6.31 -4.77
CA VAL A 245 -25.71 5.24 -4.52
C VAL A 245 -25.41 5.13 -3.01
N PHE A 246 -25.25 6.27 -2.34
CA PHE A 246 -25.08 6.30 -0.90
C PHE A 246 -26.25 5.64 -0.17
N GLU A 247 -27.48 5.99 -0.55
CA GLU A 247 -28.68 5.43 0.09
C GLU A 247 -28.87 3.93 -0.19
N ALA A 248 -28.55 3.45 -1.40
CA ALA A 248 -28.56 2.03 -1.73
C ALA A 248 -27.60 1.26 -0.79
N LEU A 249 -26.36 1.71 -0.67
CA LEU A 249 -25.37 1.13 0.26
C LEU A 249 -25.82 1.23 1.70
N TRP A 250 -26.36 2.37 2.11
CA TRP A 250 -26.87 2.58 3.47
C TRP A 250 -27.96 1.56 3.83
N ARG A 251 -28.81 1.18 2.88
CA ARG A 251 -29.85 0.15 3.05
C ARG A 251 -29.32 -1.29 2.93
N GLY A 252 -28.07 -1.48 2.60
CA GLY A 252 -27.45 -2.80 2.44
C GLY A 252 -27.62 -3.42 1.06
N ASP A 253 -27.91 -2.63 0.04
CA ASP A 253 -27.99 -3.10 -1.35
C ASP A 253 -26.59 -3.39 -1.89
N LEU A 254 -26.33 -4.65 -2.28
CA LEU A 254 -25.07 -5.16 -2.80
C LEU A 254 -25.02 -5.20 -4.32
N SER A 255 -26.13 -4.92 -5.02
CA SER A 255 -26.28 -5.13 -6.48
C SER A 255 -25.24 -4.34 -7.28
N GLY A 256 -24.96 -3.10 -6.88
CA GLY A 256 -23.93 -2.25 -7.48
C GLY A 256 -22.48 -2.70 -7.23
N HIS A 257 -22.26 -3.75 -6.43
CA HIS A 257 -20.94 -4.24 -6.01
C HIS A 257 -20.74 -5.73 -6.31
N GLY A 258 -21.44 -6.27 -7.31
CA GLY A 258 -21.33 -7.67 -7.70
C GLY A 258 -21.76 -8.64 -6.61
N ASN A 259 -22.64 -8.20 -5.70
CA ASN A 259 -23.08 -8.94 -4.50
C ASN A 259 -21.92 -9.29 -3.55
N ASP A 260 -20.79 -8.57 -3.60
CA ASP A 260 -19.69 -8.71 -2.65
C ASP A 260 -19.87 -7.76 -1.46
N PRO A 261 -20.19 -8.30 -0.26
CA PRO A 261 -20.39 -7.47 0.93
C PRO A 261 -19.14 -6.66 1.33
N SER A 262 -17.93 -7.20 1.09
CA SER A 262 -16.69 -6.51 1.48
C SER A 262 -16.39 -5.32 0.56
N SER A 263 -16.76 -5.42 -0.70
CA SER A 263 -16.70 -4.31 -1.66
C SER A 263 -17.70 -3.21 -1.29
N ALA A 264 -18.93 -3.57 -0.95
CA ALA A 264 -19.97 -2.64 -0.52
C ALA A 264 -19.61 -1.94 0.80
N ASP A 265 -19.04 -2.66 1.78
CA ASP A 265 -18.55 -2.08 3.04
C ASP A 265 -17.55 -0.96 2.77
N LEU A 266 -16.53 -1.25 1.96
CA LEU A 266 -15.50 -0.27 1.64
C LEU A 266 -16.06 0.93 0.86
N ALA A 267 -17.03 0.70 -0.01
CA ALA A 267 -17.70 1.75 -0.75
C ALA A 267 -18.46 2.71 0.18
N LEU A 268 -19.26 2.18 1.11
CA LEU A 268 -19.95 3.00 2.11
C LEU A 268 -18.96 3.73 3.01
N LEU A 269 -17.90 3.06 3.46
CA LEU A 269 -16.87 3.67 4.31
C LEU A 269 -16.12 4.80 3.61
N ASN A 270 -15.82 4.68 2.31
CA ASN A 270 -15.21 5.76 1.53
C ASN A 270 -16.13 7.01 1.48
N ALA A 271 -17.43 6.80 1.33
CA ALA A 271 -18.40 7.90 1.40
C ALA A 271 -18.46 8.50 2.81
N LEU A 272 -18.50 7.68 3.86
CA LEU A 272 -18.49 8.14 5.24
C LEU A 272 -17.19 8.89 5.57
N ALA A 273 -16.02 8.43 5.12
CA ALA A 273 -14.75 9.14 5.31
C ALA A 273 -14.79 10.57 4.75
N PHE A 274 -15.35 10.74 3.55
CA PHE A 274 -15.56 12.07 2.97
C PHE A 274 -16.48 12.93 3.83
N TRP A 275 -17.66 12.42 4.20
CA TRP A 275 -18.68 13.18 4.90
C TRP A 275 -18.32 13.50 6.37
N THR A 276 -17.61 12.59 7.05
CA THR A 276 -17.19 12.77 8.45
C THR A 276 -15.85 13.51 8.60
N GLY A 277 -15.17 13.83 7.49
CA GLY A 277 -13.81 14.37 7.53
C GLY A 277 -12.79 13.35 8.07
N SER A 278 -13.00 12.07 7.79
CA SER A 278 -12.13 10.96 8.24
C SER A 278 -12.12 10.72 9.75
N ASP A 279 -13.20 11.08 10.45
CA ASP A 279 -13.39 10.76 11.87
C ASP A 279 -13.74 9.26 12.01
N ALA A 280 -12.76 8.46 12.42
CA ALA A 280 -12.88 7.00 12.52
C ALA A 280 -13.99 6.56 13.50
N ALA A 281 -14.12 7.22 14.63
CA ALA A 281 -15.13 6.89 15.65
C ALA A 281 -16.55 7.18 15.13
N ARG A 282 -16.69 8.30 14.41
CA ARG A 282 -17.95 8.67 13.77
C ARG A 282 -18.30 7.73 12.63
N MET A 283 -17.32 7.33 11.84
CA MET A 283 -17.50 6.35 10.76
C MET A 283 -17.97 4.99 11.29
N ASP A 284 -17.37 4.47 12.36
CA ASP A 284 -17.79 3.22 13.00
C ASP A 284 -19.23 3.31 13.50
N ARG A 285 -19.56 4.40 14.22
CA ARG A 285 -20.91 4.62 14.76
C ARG A 285 -21.96 4.71 13.65
N LEU A 286 -21.66 5.35 12.54
CA LEU A 286 -22.56 5.48 11.40
C LEU A 286 -22.69 4.17 10.63
N PHE A 287 -21.56 3.47 10.38
CA PHE A 287 -21.59 2.18 9.68
C PHE A 287 -22.44 1.15 10.39
N ARG A 288 -22.39 1.09 11.74
CA ARG A 288 -23.20 0.21 12.57
C ARG A 288 -24.71 0.43 12.44
N GLN A 289 -25.14 1.58 11.93
CA GLN A 289 -26.56 1.90 11.68
C GLN A 289 -26.98 1.56 10.24
N SER A 290 -26.07 1.14 9.38
CA SER A 290 -26.38 0.78 7.99
C SER A 290 -26.85 -0.66 7.86
N GLY A 291 -27.53 -0.96 6.76
CA GLY A 291 -27.92 -2.31 6.38
C GLY A 291 -26.77 -3.24 6.01
N LEU A 292 -25.55 -2.72 5.93
CA LEU A 292 -24.33 -3.52 5.70
C LEU A 292 -23.72 -4.06 6.99
N MET A 293 -24.19 -3.60 8.17
CA MET A 293 -23.68 -4.09 9.46
C MET A 293 -23.95 -5.59 9.62
N ARG A 294 -22.92 -6.33 10.00
CA ARG A 294 -22.98 -7.78 10.27
C ARG A 294 -21.92 -8.20 11.28
N ASP A 295 -22.04 -9.41 11.84
CA ASP A 295 -21.18 -9.93 12.91
C ASP A 295 -19.68 -9.89 12.54
N LYS A 296 -19.34 -10.03 11.26
CA LYS A 296 -17.94 -9.91 10.77
C LYS A 296 -17.28 -8.59 11.16
N TRP A 297 -18.06 -7.53 11.41
CA TRP A 297 -17.54 -6.20 11.73
C TRP A 297 -16.64 -6.19 12.97
N ASP A 298 -17.04 -6.94 13.99
CA ASP A 298 -16.36 -7.03 15.28
C ASP A 298 -15.38 -8.21 15.38
N VAL A 299 -15.27 -9.04 14.33
CA VAL A 299 -14.31 -10.15 14.32
C VAL A 299 -12.89 -9.60 14.24
N VAL A 300 -12.02 -10.07 15.14
CA VAL A 300 -10.60 -9.77 15.12
C VAL A 300 -9.98 -10.42 13.88
N HIS A 301 -9.51 -9.59 12.96
CA HIS A 301 -8.86 -10.01 11.72
C HIS A 301 -7.34 -9.97 11.79
N ASP A 302 -6.80 -9.17 12.70
CA ASP A 302 -5.38 -9.13 13.01
C ASP A 302 -5.15 -9.55 14.47
N PRO A 303 -4.75 -10.81 14.71
CA PRO A 303 -4.54 -11.32 16.07
C PRO A 303 -3.38 -10.65 16.81
N VAL A 304 -2.43 -10.05 16.09
CA VAL A 304 -1.24 -9.41 16.67
C VAL A 304 -1.61 -8.07 17.30
N THR A 305 -2.40 -7.28 16.59
CA THR A 305 -2.80 -5.94 17.03
C THR A 305 -4.18 -5.91 17.70
N GLY A 306 -4.93 -7.02 17.67
CA GLY A 306 -6.31 -7.10 18.15
C GLY A 306 -7.33 -6.34 17.28
N ARG A 307 -6.94 -5.94 16.06
CA ARG A 307 -7.79 -5.11 15.19
C ARG A 307 -8.91 -5.93 14.55
N THR A 308 -10.11 -5.37 14.61
CA THR A 308 -11.29 -5.96 14.00
C THR A 308 -11.34 -5.70 12.49
N TYR A 309 -12.14 -6.48 11.76
CA TYR A 309 -12.44 -6.25 10.35
C TYR A 309 -12.95 -4.82 10.11
N GLY A 310 -13.86 -4.33 10.96
CA GLY A 310 -14.39 -2.98 10.88
C GLY A 310 -13.30 -1.91 11.04
N GLY A 311 -12.47 -2.04 12.07
CA GLY A 311 -11.37 -1.10 12.30
C GLY A 311 -10.40 -1.02 11.12
N MET A 312 -9.99 -2.18 10.57
CA MET A 312 -9.11 -2.22 9.41
C MET A 312 -9.76 -1.64 8.14
N SER A 313 -11.06 -1.85 7.96
CA SER A 313 -11.82 -1.32 6.82
C SER A 313 -11.97 0.20 6.89
N ILE A 314 -12.19 0.74 8.09
CA ILE A 314 -12.22 2.20 8.35
C ILE A 314 -10.87 2.82 8.01
N ASP A 315 -9.77 2.26 8.50
CA ASP A 315 -8.44 2.79 8.22
C ASP A 315 -8.12 2.79 6.73
N LYS A 316 -8.52 1.73 6.03
CA LYS A 316 -8.37 1.64 4.57
C LYS A 316 -9.16 2.74 3.85
N ALA A 317 -10.38 3.03 4.29
CA ALA A 317 -11.19 4.09 3.74
C ALA A 317 -10.61 5.48 4.02
N ILE A 318 -10.14 5.72 5.25
CA ILE A 318 -9.47 6.97 5.64
C ILE A 318 -8.21 7.20 4.81
N ALA A 319 -7.38 6.17 4.66
CA ALA A 319 -6.16 6.24 3.84
C ALA A 319 -6.47 6.56 2.36
N GLY A 320 -7.63 6.17 1.86
CA GLY A 320 -8.11 6.47 0.51
C GLY A 320 -8.79 7.84 0.36
N CYS A 321 -9.22 8.46 1.46
CA CYS A 321 -9.96 9.71 1.45
C CYS A 321 -9.02 10.91 1.29
N ARG A 322 -9.11 11.60 0.15
CA ARG A 322 -8.24 12.73 -0.18
C ARG A 322 -8.83 14.09 0.20
N GLU A 323 -10.13 14.21 0.32
CA GLU A 323 -10.86 15.44 0.59
C GLU A 323 -12.06 15.12 1.48
N GLY A 324 -12.28 15.90 2.53
CA GLY A 324 -13.45 15.84 3.38
C GLY A 324 -14.48 16.91 3.01
N TYR A 325 -15.71 16.74 3.46
CA TYR A 325 -16.77 17.74 3.36
C TYR A 325 -16.40 19.02 4.14
N SER A 326 -16.30 20.16 3.44
CA SER A 326 -15.84 21.43 4.01
C SER A 326 -16.95 22.46 4.29
N GLY A 327 -18.22 22.10 4.04
CA GLY A 327 -19.36 22.99 4.28
C GLY A 327 -19.47 24.22 3.35
N LYS A 328 -18.51 24.47 2.49
CA LYS A 328 -18.55 25.61 1.56
C LYS A 328 -19.58 25.37 0.45
N LYS A 329 -20.56 26.25 0.32
CA LYS A 329 -21.32 26.40 -0.92
C LYS A 329 -20.38 26.99 -1.97
N SER A 330 -19.71 26.15 -2.75
CA SER A 330 -19.06 26.55 -3.98
C SER A 330 -19.81 25.91 -5.15
N GLY A 331 -20.29 26.72 -6.06
CA GLY A 331 -20.48 26.24 -7.42
C GLY A 331 -19.11 25.89 -7.99
N PRO A 332 -18.96 25.14 -9.04
CA PRO A 332 -19.73 24.04 -9.55
C PRO A 332 -19.29 22.67 -8.98
N THR A 333 -20.24 21.84 -8.68
CA THR A 333 -20.24 20.38 -8.55
C THR A 333 -18.87 19.72 -8.32
N VAL A 334 -18.51 19.45 -7.07
CA VAL A 334 -17.52 18.43 -6.77
C VAL A 334 -18.14 17.07 -7.12
N SER A 335 -17.82 16.54 -8.29
CA SER A 335 -18.09 15.14 -8.57
C SER A 335 -17.14 14.32 -7.71
N PHE A 336 -17.68 13.51 -6.83
CA PHE A 336 -16.99 12.38 -6.27
C PHE A 336 -16.69 11.45 -7.45
N ASN A 337 -15.50 11.58 -8.02
CA ASN A 337 -15.03 10.71 -9.08
C ASN A 337 -14.12 9.69 -8.40
N PRO A 338 -14.52 8.42 -8.29
CA PRO A 338 -13.63 7.38 -7.80
C PRO A 338 -12.40 7.32 -8.71
N SER A 339 -11.22 7.17 -8.11
CA SER A 339 -9.99 6.96 -8.87
C SER A 339 -10.15 5.73 -9.78
N PRO A 340 -9.54 5.69 -10.99
CA PRO A 340 -9.55 4.50 -11.83
C PRO A 340 -9.05 3.29 -11.03
N GLY A 341 -9.89 2.23 -10.94
CA GLY A 341 -9.65 1.07 -10.07
C GLY A 341 -10.38 1.09 -8.72
N SER A 342 -11.13 2.16 -8.40
CA SER A 342 -12.13 2.16 -7.34
C SER A 342 -13.40 1.47 -7.84
N PRO A 343 -14.12 0.69 -7.00
CA PRO A 343 -15.40 0.10 -7.38
C PRO A 343 -16.48 1.12 -7.78
N TRP A 344 -16.17 2.41 -7.71
CA TRP A 344 -17.01 3.53 -8.15
C TRP A 344 -16.72 4.03 -9.59
N SER A 345 -15.70 3.49 -10.26
CA SER A 345 -15.44 3.85 -11.65
C SER A 345 -16.39 3.08 -12.56
N ALA A 346 -17.33 3.83 -13.10
CA ALA A 346 -18.11 3.58 -14.29
C ALA A 346 -18.93 2.29 -14.34
N VAL A 347 -20.20 2.50 -14.34
CA VAL A 347 -21.10 1.78 -15.23
C VAL A 347 -20.84 2.35 -16.63
N ASP A 348 -19.90 1.79 -17.37
CA ASP A 348 -19.89 1.82 -18.81
C ASP A 348 -20.39 0.45 -19.26
N ASP A 349 -21.52 0.45 -19.92
CA ASP A 349 -22.14 -0.69 -20.58
C ASP A 349 -21.20 -1.27 -21.65
N GLU A 350 -20.49 -2.36 -21.31
CA GLU A 350 -20.01 -3.36 -22.25
C GLU A 350 -20.07 -4.73 -21.59
N PRO A 351 -20.71 -5.74 -22.21
CA PRO A 351 -20.82 -7.08 -21.63
C PRO A 351 -19.58 -7.92 -21.94
N GLY A 352 -18.91 -8.38 -20.91
CA GLY A 352 -18.09 -9.55 -21.03
C GLY A 352 -16.60 -9.36 -20.76
N THR A 353 -16.23 -9.93 -19.69
CA THR A 353 -14.99 -10.55 -19.18
C THR A 353 -14.60 -10.02 -17.81
N GLY A 354 -15.45 -10.35 -16.82
CA GLY A 354 -15.10 -10.14 -15.40
C GLY A 354 -14.22 -11.25 -14.87
N LEU A 355 -12.98 -10.93 -14.53
CA LEU A 355 -12.19 -11.71 -13.58
C LEU A 355 -11.87 -10.81 -12.40
N ASN A 356 -12.59 -11.03 -11.32
CA ASN A 356 -12.36 -10.41 -10.02
C ASN A 356 -11.08 -11.00 -9.39
N PRO A 357 -10.00 -10.25 -9.16
CA PRO A 357 -8.77 -10.76 -8.58
C PRO A 357 -8.84 -11.06 -7.07
N TYR A 358 -10.01 -10.95 -6.44
CA TYR A 358 -10.20 -11.16 -5.00
C TYR A 358 -11.23 -12.26 -4.66
N ARG A 359 -11.42 -13.26 -5.53
CA ARG A 359 -12.09 -14.48 -5.07
C ARG A 359 -11.15 -15.24 -4.15
N GLY A 360 -11.26 -14.99 -2.85
CA GLY A 360 -10.80 -15.89 -1.83
C GLY A 360 -11.54 -17.20 -1.97
N THR A 361 -10.80 -18.27 -2.14
CA THR A 361 -11.27 -19.65 -2.05
C THR A 361 -11.61 -19.95 -0.59
N ASP A 362 -12.83 -19.64 -0.17
CA ASP A 362 -13.46 -20.20 1.00
C ASP A 362 -14.64 -21.05 0.53
N ASP A 363 -14.35 -22.23 -0.01
CA ASP A 363 -15.27 -23.36 -0.14
C ASP A 363 -14.50 -24.59 -0.65
N ALA A 364 -13.70 -25.18 0.24
CA ALA A 364 -13.20 -26.53 0.07
C ALA A 364 -12.82 -27.14 1.43
N ASN A 365 -13.79 -27.24 2.33
CA ASN A 365 -13.70 -28.12 3.50
C ASN A 365 -15.09 -28.44 4.09
N ALA A 366 -15.95 -29.01 3.25
CA ALA A 366 -17.16 -29.66 3.73
C ALA A 366 -17.53 -30.79 2.76
N ASP A 367 -16.69 -31.84 2.69
CA ASP A 367 -17.10 -33.17 2.24
C ASP A 367 -15.94 -34.15 2.43
N LEU A 368 -15.68 -34.52 3.66
CA LEU A 368 -14.86 -35.71 3.98
C LEU A 368 -15.14 -36.20 5.40
N LEU A 369 -16.43 -36.44 5.67
CA LEU A 369 -16.87 -37.26 6.82
C LEU A 369 -18.20 -37.87 6.47
N LEU A 370 -18.22 -38.94 5.69
CA LEU A 370 -19.22 -40.01 5.67
C LEU A 370 -18.80 -41.05 4.62
N GLY A 371 -18.16 -42.12 5.05
CA GLY A 371 -17.82 -43.24 4.15
C GLY A 371 -16.98 -44.33 4.82
N ILE A 372 -17.33 -44.74 6.04
CA ILE A 372 -16.93 -46.07 6.54
C ILE A 372 -18.20 -46.80 6.79
N HIS A 373 -18.54 -47.77 5.90
CA HIS A 373 -19.10 -49.08 6.22
C HIS A 373 -19.44 -49.84 4.92
N GLY A 374 -18.87 -51.01 4.80
CA GLY A 374 -19.52 -52.11 4.05
C GLY A 374 -18.70 -52.82 3.00
N ALA A 375 -18.27 -54.01 3.39
CA ALA A 375 -17.81 -55.20 2.65
C ALA A 375 -16.34 -55.24 2.26
#